data_25b257a3c25632ef11d4995888e2e1ab
#
_entry.id   25b257a3c25632ef11d4995888e2e1ab
#
_cell.length_a   1.000
_cell.length_b   1.000
_cell.length_c   1.000
_cell.angle_alpha   90.00
_cell.angle_beta   90.00
_cell.angle_gamma   90.00
#
_symmetry.space_group_name_H-M   'P 1'
#
loop_
_entity.id
_entity.type
_entity.pdbx_description
1 polymer ?
#
loop_
_entity_poly.entity_id
_entity_poly.type
_entity_poly.pdbx_seq_one_letter_code
_entity_poly.pdbx_strand_id
1 'polypeptide(L)'
;QSIYETLAAALGGIFLNAEKKKIDVQVDCPEGLLVSHDRKWTTEALFNILDNAVKYTPEGGNIWVSVECWEMYVKIDITDNGIGISEEHQGTIFKRFYREDTVHDAEGIGIGLYLAREIISLQGGYIVVSSEQGKGSTFSVRLLRK
;
A
#
# COMPACT_ATOMS: atom_id res chain seq x y z
N GLN A 1 -2.32 -8.54 17.95
CA GLN A 1 -3.26 -7.77 17.13
C GLN A 1 -3.57 -8.53 15.84
N SER A 2 -4.80 -8.45 15.39
CA SER A 2 -5.23 -9.09 14.15
C SER A 2 -4.83 -8.25 12.94
N ILE A 3 -4.05 -8.84 12.05
CA ILE A 3 -3.70 -8.19 10.78
C ILE A 3 -4.95 -8.02 9.91
N TYR A 4 -5.85 -9.01 9.95
CA TYR A 4 -7.10 -8.93 9.20
C TYR A 4 -7.92 -7.69 9.57
N GLU A 5 -8.07 -7.41 10.86
CA GLU A 5 -8.82 -6.25 11.32
C GLU A 5 -8.12 -4.93 11.00
N THR A 6 -6.79 -4.90 11.11
CA THR A 6 -6.01 -3.72 10.77
C THR A 6 -6.14 -3.40 9.28
N LEU A 7 -6.01 -4.42 8.44
CA LEU A 7 -6.16 -4.27 7.00
C LEU A 7 -7.59 -3.86 6.62
N ALA A 8 -8.60 -4.45 7.26
CA ALA A 8 -9.99 -4.10 7.01
C ALA A 8 -10.26 -2.63 7.34
N ALA A 9 -9.69 -2.12 8.42
CA ALA A 9 -9.83 -0.71 8.78
C ALA A 9 -9.21 0.20 7.72
N ALA A 10 -8.04 -0.16 7.21
CA ALA A 10 -7.38 0.61 6.16
C ALA A 10 -8.20 0.60 4.85
N LEU A 11 -8.71 -0.57 4.47
CA LEU A 11 -9.54 -0.73 3.28
C LEU A 11 -10.82 0.09 3.37
N GLY A 12 -11.42 0.18 4.56
CA GLY A 12 -12.61 0.99 4.77
C GLY A 12 -12.42 2.44 4.36
N GLY A 13 -11.21 2.97 4.46
CA GLY A 13 -10.90 4.35 4.10
C GLY A 13 -10.84 4.60 2.60
N ILE A 14 -10.70 3.55 1.78
CA ILE A 14 -10.53 3.74 0.33
C ILE A 14 -11.71 3.22 -0.51
N PHE A 15 -12.66 2.54 0.10
CA PHE A 15 -13.75 1.91 -0.66
C PHE A 15 -14.55 2.90 -1.50
N LEU A 16 -14.90 4.05 -0.94
CA LEU A 16 -15.71 5.02 -1.66
C LEU A 16 -14.99 5.54 -2.91
N ASN A 17 -13.71 5.86 -2.79
CA ASN A 17 -12.93 6.36 -3.92
C ASN A 17 -12.68 5.26 -4.97
N ALA A 18 -12.45 4.03 -4.52
CA ALA A 18 -12.31 2.89 -5.42
C ALA A 18 -13.61 2.65 -6.19
N GLU A 19 -14.74 2.71 -5.51
CA GLU A 19 -16.05 2.54 -6.14
C GLU A 19 -16.32 3.61 -7.19
N LYS A 20 -15.97 4.87 -6.89
CA LYS A 20 -16.15 5.97 -7.85
C LYS A 20 -15.34 5.77 -9.12
N LYS A 21 -14.18 5.15 -9.03
CA LYS A 21 -13.32 4.84 -10.17
C LYS A 21 -13.62 3.47 -10.77
N LYS A 22 -14.59 2.74 -10.23
CA LYS A 22 -14.93 1.38 -10.66
C LYS A 22 -13.74 0.44 -10.60
N ILE A 23 -12.91 0.62 -9.59
CA ILE A 23 -11.75 -0.24 -9.35
C ILE A 23 -12.21 -1.46 -8.55
N ASP A 24 -11.85 -2.64 -9.05
CA ASP A 24 -12.12 -3.89 -8.37
C ASP A 24 -10.98 -4.14 -7.35
N VAL A 25 -11.35 -4.29 -6.09
CA VAL A 25 -10.37 -4.54 -5.00
C VAL A 25 -10.63 -5.94 -4.47
N GLN A 26 -9.62 -6.80 -4.59
CA GLN A 26 -9.68 -8.18 -4.09
C GLN A 26 -8.68 -8.36 -2.97
N VAL A 27 -9.10 -9.05 -1.91
CA VAL A 27 -8.30 -9.22 -0.70
C VAL A 27 -8.22 -10.69 -0.34
N ASP A 28 -6.99 -11.16 -0.10
CA ASP A 28 -6.72 -12.50 0.39
C ASP A 28 -5.88 -12.39 1.66
N CYS A 29 -6.54 -12.57 2.80
CA CYS A 29 -5.91 -12.41 4.12
C CYS A 29 -6.43 -13.45 5.09
N PRO A 30 -5.53 -14.22 5.75
CA PRO A 30 -5.94 -15.15 6.80
C PRO A 30 -6.62 -14.41 7.97
N GLU A 31 -7.81 -14.82 8.34
CA GLU A 31 -8.57 -14.14 9.39
C GLU A 31 -7.96 -14.27 10.79
N GLY A 32 -7.30 -15.38 11.06
CA GLY A 32 -6.77 -15.68 12.39
C GLY A 32 -5.33 -15.26 12.62
N LEU A 33 -4.72 -14.55 11.67
CA LEU A 33 -3.31 -14.19 11.78
C LEU A 33 -3.09 -13.06 12.79
N LEU A 34 -2.30 -13.35 13.82
CA LEU A 34 -1.96 -12.38 14.85
C LEU A 34 -0.49 -11.97 14.69
N VAL A 35 -0.24 -10.68 14.74
CA VAL A 35 1.11 -10.10 14.60
C VAL A 35 1.25 -8.96 15.59
N SER A 36 2.41 -8.89 16.23
CA SER A 36 2.71 -7.75 17.09
C SER A 36 2.93 -6.52 16.22
N HIS A 37 2.06 -5.53 16.36
CA HIS A 37 2.20 -4.27 15.62
C HIS A 37 1.37 -3.19 16.31
N ASP A 38 1.67 -1.95 15.97
CA ASP A 38 0.84 -0.82 16.40
C ASP A 38 -0.34 -0.71 15.43
N ARG A 39 -1.53 -1.08 15.90
CA ARG A 39 -2.73 -1.13 15.05
C ARG A 39 -3.06 0.21 14.43
N LYS A 40 -3.04 1.27 15.23
CA LYS A 40 -3.42 2.61 14.77
C LYS A 40 -2.49 3.11 13.68
N TRP A 41 -1.19 3.06 13.93
CA TRP A 41 -0.20 3.55 12.97
C TRP A 41 -0.07 2.65 11.75
N THR A 42 -0.18 1.34 11.94
CA THR A 42 -0.13 0.41 10.80
C THR A 42 -1.34 0.59 9.89
N THR A 43 -2.52 0.83 10.47
CA THR A 43 -3.71 1.16 9.68
C THR A 43 -3.46 2.39 8.82
N GLU A 44 -2.84 3.42 9.39
CA GLU A 44 -2.49 4.64 8.66
C GLU A 44 -1.52 4.37 7.52
N ALA A 45 -0.49 3.58 7.78
CA ALA A 45 0.49 3.22 6.76
C ALA A 45 -0.15 2.46 5.59
N LEU A 46 -0.96 1.46 5.90
CA LEU A 46 -1.66 0.67 4.88
C LEU A 46 -2.66 1.52 4.11
N PHE A 47 -3.39 2.39 4.81
CA PHE A 47 -4.29 3.33 4.14
C PHE A 47 -3.55 4.19 3.13
N ASN A 48 -2.39 4.74 3.51
CA ASN A 48 -1.62 5.60 2.61
C ASN A 48 -1.17 4.87 1.35
N ILE A 49 -0.77 3.60 1.49
CA ILE A 49 -0.37 2.79 0.33
C ILE A 49 -1.58 2.46 -0.54
N LEU A 50 -2.70 2.07 0.07
CA LEU A 50 -3.94 1.75 -0.64
C LEU A 50 -4.50 2.99 -1.35
N ASP A 51 -4.49 4.13 -0.68
CA ASP A 51 -4.95 5.40 -1.27
C ASP A 51 -4.13 5.76 -2.49
N ASN A 52 -2.81 5.58 -2.39
CA ASN A 52 -1.89 5.79 -3.51
C ASN A 52 -2.23 4.85 -4.68
N ALA A 53 -2.51 3.58 -4.39
CA ALA A 53 -2.89 2.61 -5.43
C ALA A 53 -4.17 3.03 -6.15
N VAL A 54 -5.17 3.51 -5.40
CA VAL A 54 -6.41 4.00 -6.01
C VAL A 54 -6.16 5.21 -6.89
N LYS A 55 -5.34 6.14 -6.44
CA LYS A 55 -5.02 7.35 -7.22
C LYS A 55 -4.35 7.05 -8.54
N TYR A 56 -3.42 6.09 -8.54
CA TYR A 56 -2.62 5.78 -9.73
C TYR A 56 -3.20 4.67 -10.61
N THR A 57 -4.30 4.05 -10.20
CA THR A 57 -5.00 3.06 -11.01
C THR A 57 -6.10 3.76 -11.78
N PRO A 58 -6.18 3.57 -13.12
CA PRO A 58 -7.23 4.22 -13.91
C PRO A 58 -8.60 3.62 -13.64
N GLU A 59 -9.64 4.33 -14.06
CA GLU A 59 -11.01 3.85 -13.95
C GLU A 59 -11.14 2.46 -14.56
N GLY A 60 -11.79 1.57 -13.83
CA GLY A 60 -12.00 0.19 -14.28
C GLY A 60 -10.82 -0.74 -13.99
N GLY A 61 -9.77 -0.24 -13.32
CA GLY A 61 -8.60 -1.06 -13.00
C GLY A 61 -8.82 -2.01 -11.84
N ASN A 62 -7.72 -2.61 -11.38
CA ASN A 62 -7.76 -3.63 -10.34
C ASN A 62 -6.68 -3.40 -9.29
N ILE A 63 -7.03 -3.72 -8.05
CA ILE A 63 -6.10 -3.75 -6.92
C ILE A 63 -6.24 -5.10 -6.23
N TRP A 64 -5.12 -5.75 -5.96
CA TRP A 64 -5.08 -7.03 -5.24
C TRP A 64 -4.28 -6.84 -3.96
N VAL A 65 -4.86 -7.30 -2.85
CA VAL A 65 -4.19 -7.28 -1.55
C VAL A 65 -4.03 -8.72 -1.09
N SER A 66 -2.80 -9.12 -0.79
CA SER A 66 -2.48 -10.48 -0.40
C SER A 66 -1.61 -10.46 0.85
N VAL A 67 -1.95 -11.28 1.84
CA VAL A 67 -1.19 -11.40 3.08
C VAL A 67 -0.66 -12.81 3.22
N GLU A 68 0.66 -12.92 3.37
CA GLU A 68 1.34 -14.20 3.58
C GLU A 68 2.14 -14.16 4.88
N CYS A 69 2.11 -15.26 5.61
CA CYS A 69 2.89 -15.41 6.84
C CYS A 69 4.17 -16.17 6.52
N TRP A 70 5.29 -15.45 6.51
CA TRP A 70 6.61 -16.04 6.33
C TRP A 70 7.26 -16.31 7.69
N GLU A 71 8.39 -16.98 7.69
CA GLU A 71 9.07 -17.36 8.94
C GLU A 71 9.46 -16.14 9.78
N MET A 72 10.09 -15.13 9.17
CA MET A 72 10.56 -13.93 9.86
C MET A 72 9.61 -12.74 9.77
N TYR A 73 8.73 -12.73 8.77
CA TYR A 73 7.91 -11.58 8.46
C TYR A 73 6.48 -11.99 8.12
N VAL A 74 5.56 -11.07 8.33
CA VAL A 74 4.27 -11.10 7.67
C VAL A 74 4.38 -10.14 6.47
N LYS A 75 4.05 -10.64 5.29
CA LYS A 75 4.15 -9.89 4.04
C LYS A 75 2.75 -9.47 3.58
N ILE A 76 2.55 -8.17 3.41
CA ILE A 76 1.30 -7.63 2.88
C ILE A 76 1.62 -6.99 1.54
N ASP A 77 1.16 -7.61 0.46
CA ASP A 77 1.38 -7.10 -0.89
C ASP A 77 0.14 -6.35 -1.38
N ILE A 78 0.35 -5.14 -1.85
CA ILE A 78 -0.70 -4.32 -2.46
C ILE A 78 -0.28 -4.08 -3.91
N THR A 79 -0.98 -4.74 -4.82
CA THR A 79 -0.66 -4.74 -6.26
C THR A 79 -1.75 -4.01 -7.02
N ASP A 80 -1.35 -3.09 -7.90
CA ASP A 80 -2.27 -2.42 -8.82
C ASP A 80 -1.81 -2.64 -10.26
N ASN A 81 -2.74 -2.48 -11.19
CA ASN A 81 -2.45 -2.51 -12.62
C ASN A 81 -2.50 -1.10 -13.22
N GLY A 82 -2.02 -0.13 -12.46
CA GLY A 82 -2.01 1.27 -12.84
C GLY A 82 -0.85 1.65 -13.75
N ILE A 83 -0.46 2.91 -13.66
CA ILE A 83 0.57 3.48 -14.56
C ILE A 83 1.98 2.97 -14.29
N GLY A 84 2.21 2.39 -13.11
CA GLY A 84 3.54 1.98 -12.70
C GLY A 84 4.45 3.15 -12.36
N ILE A 85 5.68 2.83 -11.99
CA ILE A 85 6.68 3.82 -11.60
C ILE A 85 7.95 3.52 -12.39
N SER A 86 8.50 4.53 -13.06
CA SER A 86 9.74 4.37 -13.81
C SER A 86 10.90 4.01 -12.87
N GLU A 87 11.90 3.28 -13.38
CA GLU A 87 13.07 2.92 -12.58
C GLU A 87 13.77 4.14 -12.00
N GLU A 88 13.78 5.24 -12.73
CA GLU A 88 14.39 6.50 -12.27
C GLU A 88 13.75 7.01 -10.99
N HIS A 89 12.45 6.78 -10.82
CA HIS A 89 11.70 7.33 -9.70
C HIS A 89 11.49 6.36 -8.55
N GLN A 90 11.70 5.05 -8.75
CA GLN A 90 11.45 4.06 -7.70
C GLN A 90 12.25 4.32 -6.42
N GLY A 91 13.44 4.85 -6.53
CA GLY A 91 14.26 5.19 -5.37
C GLY A 91 13.83 6.48 -4.67
N THR A 92 12.94 7.27 -5.27
CA THR A 92 12.56 8.58 -4.75
C THR A 92 11.11 8.70 -4.29
N ILE A 93 10.27 7.70 -4.59
CA ILE A 93 8.83 7.77 -4.28
C ILE A 93 8.52 7.89 -2.79
N PHE A 94 9.44 7.49 -1.92
CA PHE A 94 9.28 7.60 -0.47
C PHE A 94 9.81 8.93 0.07
N LYS A 95 10.31 9.80 -0.78
CA LYS A 95 10.73 11.13 -0.35
C LYS A 95 9.51 11.98 -0.06
N ARG A 96 9.67 12.83 0.93
CA ARG A 96 8.60 13.75 1.30
C ARG A 96 8.24 14.65 0.12
N PHE A 97 6.95 14.82 -0.14
CA PHE A 97 6.39 15.65 -1.23
C PHE A 97 6.64 15.13 -2.64
N TYR A 98 7.12 13.88 -2.79
CA TYR A 98 7.28 13.30 -4.12
C TYR A 98 5.94 13.10 -4.81
N ARG A 99 5.88 13.41 -6.11
CA ARG A 99 4.72 13.13 -6.97
C ARG A 99 5.23 12.74 -8.35
N GLU A 100 4.52 11.79 -8.98
CA GLU A 100 4.79 11.41 -10.35
C GLU A 100 4.19 12.48 -11.27
N ASP A 101 4.97 12.99 -12.23
CA ASP A 101 4.52 14.07 -13.14
C ASP A 101 3.29 13.67 -13.96
N THR A 102 3.16 12.39 -14.29
CA THR A 102 2.02 11.89 -15.07
C THR A 102 0.71 11.90 -14.30
N VAL A 103 0.73 12.16 -13.00
CA VAL A 103 -0.44 12.18 -12.12
C VAL A 103 -0.48 13.50 -11.36
N HIS A 104 -0.18 14.58 -12.03
CA HIS A 104 -0.12 15.91 -11.40
C HIS A 104 -1.47 16.41 -10.85
N ASP A 105 -2.57 15.82 -11.29
CA ASP A 105 -3.90 16.17 -10.79
C ASP A 105 -4.29 15.38 -9.53
N ALA A 106 -3.49 14.41 -9.12
CA ALA A 106 -3.75 13.64 -7.92
C ALA A 106 -3.67 14.55 -6.70
N GLU A 107 -4.62 14.42 -5.81
CA GLU A 107 -4.62 15.17 -4.55
C GLU A 107 -3.46 14.75 -3.65
N GLY A 108 -3.04 15.66 -2.81
CA GLY A 108 -2.00 15.43 -1.85
C GLY A 108 -0.65 15.95 -2.30
N ILE A 109 0.27 15.96 -1.40
CA ILE A 109 1.59 16.55 -1.58
C ILE A 109 2.72 15.54 -1.50
N GLY A 110 2.41 14.23 -1.66
CA GLY A 110 3.42 13.18 -1.63
C GLY A 110 3.93 12.80 -0.25
N ILE A 111 3.18 13.12 0.79
CA ILE A 111 3.57 12.76 2.16
C ILE A 111 3.21 11.32 2.50
N GLY A 112 2.15 10.78 1.87
CA GLY A 112 1.57 9.49 2.25
C GLY A 112 2.56 8.33 2.25
N LEU A 113 3.32 8.16 1.16
CA LEU A 113 4.29 7.07 1.08
C LEU A 113 5.47 7.29 2.03
N TYR A 114 5.91 8.53 2.21
CA TYR A 114 6.94 8.85 3.20
C TYR A 114 6.49 8.44 4.61
N LEU A 115 5.27 8.81 5.00
CA LEU A 115 4.73 8.43 6.30
C LEU A 115 4.60 6.92 6.46
N ALA A 116 4.12 6.23 5.41
CA ALA A 116 3.99 4.78 5.46
C ALA A 116 5.34 4.12 5.73
N ARG A 117 6.38 4.55 5.04
CA ARG A 117 7.73 4.02 5.24
C ARG A 117 8.24 4.27 6.65
N GLU A 118 8.05 5.49 7.17
CA GLU A 118 8.46 5.84 8.53
C GLU A 118 7.74 4.97 9.57
N ILE A 119 6.44 4.81 9.43
CA ILE A 119 5.63 4.02 10.36
C ILE A 119 6.11 2.56 10.39
N ILE A 120 6.31 1.97 9.23
CA ILE A 120 6.74 0.57 9.14
C ILE A 120 8.17 0.40 9.65
N SER A 121 9.06 1.33 9.31
CA SER A 121 10.46 1.29 9.77
C SER A 121 10.57 1.37 11.28
N LEU A 122 9.76 2.21 11.92
CA LEU A 122 9.75 2.34 13.38
C LEU A 122 9.32 1.06 14.08
N GLN A 123 8.61 0.18 13.40
CA GLN A 123 8.20 -1.12 13.95
C GLN A 123 9.16 -2.25 13.57
N GLY A 124 10.31 -1.92 12.99
CA GLY A 124 11.31 -2.92 12.61
C GLY A 124 11.03 -3.59 11.27
N GLY A 125 10.05 -3.10 10.53
CA GLY A 125 9.72 -3.63 9.22
C GLY A 125 10.29 -2.77 8.09
N TYR A 126 9.87 -3.09 6.87
CA TYR A 126 10.28 -2.30 5.71
C TYR A 126 9.28 -2.51 4.56
N ILE A 127 9.40 -1.67 3.53
CA ILE A 127 8.55 -1.71 2.35
C ILE A 127 9.42 -1.92 1.12
N VAL A 128 9.05 -2.90 0.30
CA VAL A 128 9.73 -3.18 -0.98
C VAL A 128 8.76 -2.82 -2.11
N VAL A 129 9.27 -2.12 -3.11
CA VAL A 129 8.48 -1.73 -4.28
C VAL A 129 8.99 -2.48 -5.50
N SER A 130 8.07 -3.09 -6.24
CA SER A 130 8.34 -3.68 -7.54
C SER A 130 7.36 -3.07 -8.52
N SER A 131 7.87 -2.43 -9.56
CA SER A 131 7.02 -1.70 -10.50
C SER A 131 7.62 -1.71 -11.88
N GLU A 132 6.73 -1.68 -12.88
CA GLU A 132 7.11 -1.51 -14.27
C GLU A 132 6.18 -0.46 -14.87
N GLN A 133 6.78 0.59 -15.42
CA GLN A 133 6.02 1.68 -16.00
C GLN A 133 5.07 1.15 -17.09
N GLY A 134 3.80 1.51 -17.00
CA GLY A 134 2.76 1.06 -17.92
C GLY A 134 2.10 -0.26 -17.53
N LYS A 135 2.59 -0.95 -16.51
CA LYS A 135 2.05 -2.26 -16.10
C LYS A 135 1.51 -2.30 -14.68
N GLY A 136 1.94 -1.37 -13.84
CA GLY A 136 1.48 -1.31 -12.46
C GLY A 136 2.59 -1.47 -11.44
N SER A 137 2.20 -1.58 -10.18
CA SER A 137 3.11 -1.59 -9.05
C SER A 137 2.68 -2.58 -7.99
N THR A 138 3.65 -3.13 -7.27
CA THR A 138 3.41 -3.90 -6.06
C THR A 138 4.20 -3.27 -4.92
N PHE A 139 3.49 -2.88 -3.86
CA PHE A 139 4.09 -2.43 -2.62
C PHE A 139 3.99 -3.57 -1.62
N SER A 140 5.14 -4.07 -1.18
CA SER A 140 5.20 -5.19 -0.24
C SER A 140 5.60 -4.66 1.12
N VAL A 141 4.66 -4.66 2.05
CA VAL A 141 4.89 -4.24 3.43
C VAL A 141 5.30 -5.48 4.22
N ARG A 142 6.44 -5.42 4.89
CA ARG A 142 6.97 -6.54 5.65
C ARG A 142 7.08 -6.16 7.11
N LEU A 143 6.24 -6.79 7.93
CA LEU A 143 6.23 -6.59 9.37
C LEU A 143 6.97 -7.74 10.05
N LEU A 144 7.87 -7.40 10.96
CA LEU A 144 8.65 -8.41 11.67
C LEU A 144 7.74 -9.23 12.58
N ARG A 145 7.87 -10.56 12.50
CA ARG A 145 7.19 -11.47 13.42
C ARG A 145 8.00 -11.56 14.70
N LYS A 146 7.33 -11.43 15.80
CA LYS A 146 7.94 -11.56 17.13
C LYS A 146 7.30 -12.66 17.94
#